data_a980cff0545b95e0bf38da212a966351
#
_entry.id   a980cff0545b95e0bf38da212a966351
#
_cell.length_a   1.000
_cell.length_b   1.000
_cell.length_c   1.000
_cell.angle_alpha   90.00
_cell.angle_beta   90.00
_cell.angle_gamma   90.00
#
_symmetry.space_group_name_H-M   'P 1'
#
loop_
_entity.id
_entity.type
_entity.pdbx_description
1 polymer ?
#
loop_
_entity_poly.entity_id
_entity_poly.type
_entity_poly.pdbx_seq_one_letter_code
_entity_poly.pdbx_strand_id
1 'polypeptide(L)'
;MTHLFDVCQKNTPRHIRDRALLLVFLRLGLRREEVSNLAVRDIDWRNGVVHIRGTKTHQDRNLPLPDDVGQGLVAHLRHVRAHAQHVFEPRRRPFTAKRGYDHVGNAVRALLRRAGIVERGVHALRHTAATAMVNSGASFKDVADVLGHRSLSSTFIYAKLDLQSLSQVALPWPGGDR
;
A
#
# COMPACT_ATOMS: atom_id res chain seq x y z
N MET A 1 3.82 5.23 -12.83
CA MET A 1 4.23 5.15 -11.41
C MET A 1 5.38 6.08 -11.06
N THR A 2 6.36 6.27 -11.93
CA THR A 2 7.53 7.14 -11.72
C THR A 2 7.13 8.55 -11.25
N HIS A 3 6.13 9.15 -11.87
CA HIS A 3 5.66 10.52 -11.56
C HIS A 3 5.16 10.73 -10.11
N LEU A 4 4.67 9.69 -9.42
CA LEU A 4 4.26 9.81 -8.01
C LEU A 4 5.46 9.99 -7.06
N PHE A 5 6.59 9.40 -7.37
CA PHE A 5 7.80 9.57 -6.57
C PHE A 5 8.50 10.90 -6.84
N ASP A 6 8.30 11.50 -8.03
CA ASP A 6 8.92 12.80 -8.39
C ASP A 6 8.46 13.92 -7.46
N VAL A 7 7.19 13.90 -7.03
CA VAL A 7 6.67 14.89 -6.07
C VAL A 7 7.19 14.70 -4.64
N CYS A 8 7.99 13.64 -4.40
CA CYS A 8 8.58 13.31 -3.10
C CYS A 8 10.13 13.44 -3.11
N GLN A 9 10.74 14.02 -4.14
CA GLN A 9 12.20 14.09 -4.29
C GLN A 9 12.90 15.04 -3.29
N LYS A 10 12.17 16.06 -2.80
CA LYS A 10 12.76 17.00 -1.84
C LYS A 10 13.06 16.32 -0.52
N ASN A 11 14.23 16.61 0.06
CA ASN A 11 14.66 16.03 1.34
C ASN A 11 14.07 16.79 2.55
N THR A 12 12.75 16.95 2.59
CA THR A 12 12.05 17.53 3.75
C THR A 12 11.30 16.44 4.50
N PRO A 13 11.09 16.57 5.82
CA PRO A 13 10.37 15.57 6.61
C PRO A 13 8.98 15.19 6.07
N ARG A 14 8.34 16.10 5.34
CA ARG A 14 7.06 15.85 4.66
C ARG A 14 7.24 14.92 3.46
N HIS A 15 8.21 15.21 2.59
CA HIS A 15 8.44 14.43 1.37
C HIS A 15 8.99 13.04 1.71
N ILE A 16 9.84 12.93 2.74
CA ILE A 16 10.35 11.65 3.25
C ILE A 16 9.19 10.80 3.76
N ARG A 17 8.28 11.37 4.56
CA ARG A 17 7.06 10.67 5.01
C ARG A 17 6.19 10.24 3.83
N ASP A 18 5.95 11.14 2.89
CA ASP A 18 5.08 10.89 1.74
C ASP A 18 5.65 9.79 0.86
N ARG A 19 6.98 9.74 0.68
CA ARG A 19 7.69 8.65 0.01
C ARG A 19 7.51 7.32 0.74
N ALA A 20 7.68 7.29 2.07
CA ALA A 20 7.47 6.10 2.89
C ALA A 20 6.03 5.60 2.79
N LEU A 21 5.02 6.49 2.82
CA LEU A 21 3.61 6.14 2.61
C LEU A 21 3.38 5.50 1.24
N LEU A 22 3.94 6.08 0.16
CA LEU A 22 3.82 5.50 -1.18
C LEU A 22 4.41 4.09 -1.25
N LEU A 23 5.60 3.89 -0.69
CA LEU A 23 6.26 2.59 -0.67
C LEU A 23 5.41 1.56 0.06
N VAL A 24 4.90 1.88 1.25
CA VAL A 24 4.05 0.98 2.04
C VAL A 24 2.77 0.63 1.28
N PHE A 25 2.09 1.60 0.66
CA PHE A 25 0.86 1.32 -0.08
C PHE A 25 1.10 0.56 -1.38
N LEU A 26 2.16 0.88 -2.13
CA LEU A 26 2.41 0.31 -3.45
C LEU A 26 3.15 -1.04 -3.40
N ARG A 27 3.95 -1.30 -2.37
CA ARG A 27 4.71 -2.54 -2.22
C ARG A 27 3.99 -3.57 -1.36
N LEU A 28 3.41 -3.13 -0.22
CA LEU A 28 2.74 -4.03 0.71
C LEU A 28 1.23 -4.09 0.49
N GLY A 29 0.65 -3.19 -0.28
CA GLY A 29 -0.78 -3.16 -0.58
C GLY A 29 -1.67 -2.99 0.65
N LEU A 30 -1.20 -2.36 1.73
CA LEU A 30 -1.91 -2.24 2.99
C LEU A 30 -3.19 -1.41 2.88
N ARG A 31 -4.15 -1.69 3.76
CA ARG A 31 -5.32 -0.83 3.94
C ARG A 31 -4.94 0.44 4.69
N ARG A 32 -5.70 1.50 4.47
CA ARG A 32 -5.50 2.78 5.17
C ARG A 32 -5.44 2.61 6.70
N GLU A 33 -6.35 1.82 7.27
CA GLU A 33 -6.40 1.57 8.72
C GLU A 33 -5.20 0.77 9.21
N GLU A 34 -4.74 -0.20 8.42
CA GLU A 34 -3.53 -0.97 8.72
C GLU A 34 -2.30 -0.05 8.76
N VAL A 35 -2.16 0.87 7.80
CA VAL A 35 -1.06 1.85 7.79
C VAL A 35 -1.19 2.85 8.94
N SER A 36 -2.40 3.30 9.27
CA SER A 36 -2.63 4.23 10.39
C SER A 36 -2.30 3.62 11.75
N ASN A 37 -2.50 2.30 11.90
CA ASN A 37 -2.29 1.57 13.13
C ASN A 37 -0.94 0.83 13.17
N LEU A 38 -0.12 0.90 12.11
CA LEU A 38 1.17 0.23 12.04
C LEU A 38 2.08 0.78 13.14
N ALA A 39 2.38 -0.05 14.13
CA ALA A 39 3.27 0.32 15.23
C ALA A 39 4.74 0.06 14.83
N VAL A 40 5.65 0.82 15.43
CA VAL A 40 7.10 0.63 15.18
C VAL A 40 7.54 -0.78 15.59
N ARG A 41 6.96 -1.33 16.66
CA ARG A 41 7.21 -2.70 17.17
C ARG A 41 6.69 -3.81 16.25
N ASP A 42 5.83 -3.49 15.28
CA ASP A 42 5.29 -4.47 14.33
C ASP A 42 6.26 -4.73 13.16
N ILE A 43 7.41 -4.03 13.14
CA ILE A 43 8.45 -4.20 12.14
C ILE A 43 9.60 -4.99 12.73
N ASP A 44 9.77 -6.23 12.30
CA ASP A 44 10.94 -7.04 12.63
C ASP A 44 12.06 -6.75 11.62
N TRP A 45 12.90 -5.79 12.01
CA TRP A 45 14.03 -5.36 11.17
C TRP A 45 15.07 -6.45 10.96
N ARG A 46 15.21 -7.38 11.92
CA ARG A 46 16.20 -8.45 11.87
C ARG A 46 15.83 -9.52 10.85
N ASN A 47 14.57 -9.90 10.85
CA ASN A 47 14.04 -10.95 9.98
C ASN A 47 13.42 -10.41 8.69
N GLY A 48 13.35 -9.08 8.52
CA GLY A 48 12.76 -8.45 7.33
C GLY A 48 11.26 -8.73 7.21
N VAL A 49 10.51 -8.64 8.30
CA VAL A 49 9.07 -8.96 8.34
C VAL A 49 8.27 -7.80 8.93
N VAL A 50 7.10 -7.55 8.37
CA VAL A 50 6.10 -6.62 8.91
C VAL A 50 4.88 -7.41 9.38
N HIS A 51 4.57 -7.30 10.66
CA HIS A 51 3.39 -7.92 11.27
C HIS A 51 2.17 -7.00 11.11
N ILE A 52 1.24 -7.39 10.28
CA ILE A 52 0.01 -6.63 10.07
C ILE A 52 -1.07 -7.18 11.00
N ARG A 53 -1.46 -6.37 11.97
CA ARG A 53 -2.53 -6.72 12.90
C ARG A 53 -3.88 -6.56 12.22
N GLY A 54 -4.68 -7.60 12.32
CA GLY A 54 -6.04 -7.60 11.83
C GLY A 54 -6.90 -6.58 12.58
N THR A 55 -7.82 -5.95 11.86
CA THR A 55 -8.93 -5.23 12.47
C THR A 55 -10.04 -6.23 12.82
N LYS A 56 -11.13 -5.79 13.49
CA LYS A 56 -12.26 -6.65 13.90
C LYS A 56 -12.77 -7.62 12.83
N THR A 57 -12.46 -7.39 11.57
CA THR A 57 -12.93 -8.16 10.42
C THR A 57 -11.84 -8.87 9.62
N HIS A 58 -10.56 -8.73 9.98
CA HIS A 58 -9.43 -9.28 9.22
C HIS A 58 -8.46 -10.01 10.15
N GLN A 59 -7.81 -11.07 9.63
CA GLN A 59 -6.80 -11.83 10.34
C GLN A 59 -5.44 -11.12 10.34
N ASP A 60 -4.65 -11.43 11.36
CA ASP A 60 -3.24 -11.05 11.40
C ASP A 60 -2.49 -11.75 10.27
N ARG A 61 -1.50 -11.07 9.71
CA ARG A 61 -0.64 -11.63 8.68
C ARG A 61 0.76 -11.04 8.73
N ASN A 62 1.72 -11.82 8.29
CA ASN A 62 3.10 -11.42 8.15
C ASN A 62 3.40 -11.15 6.68
N LEU A 63 4.02 -10.03 6.40
CA LEU A 63 4.46 -9.66 5.05
C LEU A 63 5.97 -9.51 5.04
N PRO A 64 6.66 -9.90 3.97
CA PRO A 64 8.07 -9.56 3.82
C PRO A 64 8.22 -8.04 3.77
N LEU A 65 9.32 -7.55 4.34
CA LEU A 65 9.71 -6.14 4.28
C LEU A 65 10.69 -5.95 3.11
N PRO A 66 10.26 -5.44 1.95
CA PRO A 66 11.17 -5.14 0.85
C PRO A 66 12.20 -4.08 1.25
N ASP A 67 13.42 -4.16 0.71
CA ASP A 67 14.51 -3.27 1.06
C ASP A 67 14.17 -1.79 0.83
N ASP A 68 13.51 -1.47 -0.28
CA ASP A 68 13.09 -0.09 -0.58
C ASP A 68 12.08 0.44 0.43
N VAL A 69 11.15 -0.41 0.91
CA VAL A 69 10.21 -0.07 1.98
C VAL A 69 10.95 0.14 3.29
N GLY A 70 11.85 -0.79 3.66
CA GLY A 70 12.66 -0.71 4.87
C GLY A 70 13.48 0.58 4.92
N GLN A 71 14.18 0.91 3.85
CA GLN A 71 14.95 2.15 3.73
C GLN A 71 14.07 3.39 3.85
N GLY A 72 12.91 3.40 3.18
CA GLY A 72 11.94 4.50 3.26
C GLY A 72 11.40 4.70 4.68
N LEU A 73 11.09 3.61 5.39
CA LEU A 73 10.63 3.64 6.77
C LEU A 73 11.72 4.14 7.73
N VAL A 74 12.96 3.66 7.61
CA VAL A 74 14.10 4.14 8.40
C VAL A 74 14.32 5.63 8.17
N ALA A 75 14.33 6.09 6.93
CA ALA A 75 14.46 7.52 6.61
C ALA A 75 13.35 8.35 7.27
N HIS A 76 12.10 7.85 7.25
CA HIS A 76 10.97 8.51 7.89
C HIS A 76 11.08 8.53 9.42
N LEU A 77 11.40 7.39 10.04
CA LEU A 77 11.46 7.25 11.49
C LEU A 77 12.53 8.14 12.14
N ARG A 78 13.62 8.47 11.44
CA ARG A 78 14.62 9.47 11.89
C ARG A 78 14.04 10.86 12.12
N HIS A 79 12.88 11.18 11.54
CA HIS A 79 12.17 12.45 11.67
C HIS A 79 10.92 12.36 12.57
N VAL A 80 10.67 11.19 13.14
CA VAL A 80 9.57 10.95 14.08
C VAL A 80 10.13 11.06 15.51
N ARG A 81 9.28 11.29 16.50
CA ARG A 81 9.70 11.43 17.89
C ARG A 81 10.27 10.10 18.42
N ALA A 82 11.25 10.18 19.33
CA ALA A 82 11.92 9.01 19.89
C ALA A 82 10.97 7.99 20.56
N HIS A 83 9.80 8.41 21.02
CA HIS A 83 8.82 7.56 21.70
C HIS A 83 7.52 7.38 20.90
N ALA A 84 7.58 7.55 19.58
CA ALA A 84 6.43 7.30 18.71
C ALA A 84 6.03 5.83 18.80
N GLN A 85 4.75 5.59 19.04
CA GLN A 85 4.20 4.23 19.04
C GLN A 85 3.88 3.74 17.63
N HIS A 86 3.41 4.64 16.77
CA HIS A 86 3.04 4.32 15.39
C HIS A 86 4.05 4.90 14.41
N VAL A 87 4.25 4.19 13.29
CA VAL A 87 5.14 4.62 12.21
C VAL A 87 4.71 5.96 11.63
N PHE A 88 3.42 6.14 11.39
CA PHE A 88 2.86 7.35 10.80
C PHE A 88 1.99 8.09 11.82
N GLU A 89 2.62 8.79 12.75
CA GLU A 89 1.88 9.61 13.73
C GLU A 89 1.54 11.01 13.19
N PRO A 90 0.41 11.60 13.65
CA PRO A 90 0.12 13.01 13.40
C PRO A 90 1.20 13.92 14.00
N ARG A 91 1.67 14.91 13.25
CA ARG A 91 2.72 15.84 13.73
C ARG A 91 2.24 16.90 14.74
N ARG A 92 0.92 17.14 14.84
CA ARG A 92 0.34 18.15 15.73
C ARG A 92 -0.51 17.54 16.82
N ARG A 93 -0.40 18.07 18.06
CA ARG A 93 -1.28 17.76 19.19
C ARG A 93 -2.61 18.51 19.06
N PRO A 94 -3.71 18.05 19.67
CA PRO A 94 -3.79 16.85 20.49
C PRO A 94 -3.83 15.59 19.60
N PHE A 95 -3.08 14.55 20.04
CA PHE A 95 -3.09 13.22 19.39
C PHE A 95 -4.36 12.44 19.70
N THR A 96 -5.34 13.09 20.34
CA THR A 96 -6.65 12.51 20.45
C THR A 96 -7.11 12.26 19.02
N ALA A 97 -7.08 10.99 18.62
CA ALA A 97 -7.85 10.52 17.50
C ALA A 97 -9.31 10.87 17.82
N LYS A 98 -9.70 12.12 17.55
CA LYS A 98 -11.12 12.43 17.38
C LYS A 98 -11.58 11.36 16.39
N ARG A 99 -12.53 10.52 16.79
CA ARG A 99 -13.18 9.58 15.89
C ARG A 99 -13.41 10.28 14.57
N GLY A 100 -12.69 9.83 13.52
CA GLY A 100 -12.79 10.42 12.19
C GLY A 100 -11.59 11.23 11.67
N TYR A 101 -10.53 11.49 12.45
CA TYR A 101 -9.35 12.17 11.90
C TYR A 101 -8.44 11.19 11.16
N ASP A 102 -8.60 11.17 9.83
CA ASP A 102 -7.84 10.34 8.92
C ASP A 102 -6.55 11.04 8.48
N HIS A 103 -5.52 11.00 9.31
CA HIS A 103 -4.23 11.66 9.03
C HIS A 103 -3.47 11.02 7.87
N VAL A 104 -3.54 9.67 7.73
CA VAL A 104 -2.90 8.94 6.62
C VAL A 104 -3.61 9.23 5.31
N GLY A 105 -4.94 9.09 5.26
CA GLY A 105 -5.72 9.41 4.07
C GLY A 105 -5.60 10.87 3.64
N ASN A 106 -5.55 11.81 4.60
CA ASN A 106 -5.31 13.22 4.31
C ASN A 106 -3.92 13.46 3.71
N ALA A 107 -2.89 12.80 4.24
CA ALA A 107 -1.54 12.89 3.71
C ALA A 107 -1.46 12.36 2.27
N VAL A 108 -2.07 11.19 2.02
CA VAL A 108 -2.12 10.58 0.67
C VAL A 108 -2.90 11.46 -0.30
N ARG A 109 -4.09 11.96 0.08
CA ARG A 109 -4.86 12.88 -0.79
C ARG A 109 -4.08 14.14 -1.15
N ALA A 110 -3.37 14.72 -0.18
CA ALA A 110 -2.53 15.89 -0.42
C ALA A 110 -1.34 15.57 -1.35
N LEU A 111 -0.77 14.37 -1.24
CA LEU A 111 0.30 13.89 -2.10
C LEU A 111 -0.22 13.70 -3.54
N LEU A 112 -1.34 12.97 -3.71
CA LEU A 112 -1.94 12.73 -5.02
C LEU A 112 -2.31 14.02 -5.74
N ARG A 113 -2.86 15.02 -5.02
CA ARG A 113 -3.13 16.35 -5.58
C ARG A 113 -1.87 17.03 -6.09
N ARG A 114 -0.74 16.94 -5.36
CA ARG A 114 0.54 17.48 -5.84
C ARG A 114 1.05 16.79 -7.11
N ALA A 115 0.68 15.52 -7.30
CA ALA A 115 0.98 14.77 -8.51
C ALA A 115 -0.06 14.97 -9.63
N GLY A 116 -1.00 15.92 -9.49
CA GLY A 116 -2.06 16.17 -10.47
C GLY A 116 -3.18 15.12 -10.51
N ILE A 117 -3.25 14.24 -9.50
CA ILE A 117 -4.24 13.16 -9.42
C ILE A 117 -5.32 13.57 -8.41
N VAL A 118 -6.44 14.09 -8.88
CA VAL A 118 -7.46 14.72 -8.01
C VAL A 118 -8.51 13.74 -7.52
N GLU A 119 -8.93 12.78 -8.35
CA GLU A 119 -10.10 11.94 -8.07
C GLU A 119 -9.79 10.59 -7.41
N ARG A 120 -8.53 10.33 -7.05
CA ARG A 120 -8.12 9.03 -6.52
C ARG A 120 -7.65 9.14 -5.07
N GLY A 121 -7.92 8.09 -4.30
CA GLY A 121 -7.54 8.00 -2.90
C GLY A 121 -6.64 6.79 -2.61
N VAL A 122 -6.48 6.46 -1.34
CA VAL A 122 -5.67 5.33 -0.85
C VAL A 122 -6.03 4.00 -1.53
N HIS A 123 -7.32 3.77 -1.81
CA HIS A 123 -7.78 2.55 -2.48
C HIS A 123 -7.15 2.37 -3.88
N ALA A 124 -6.92 3.47 -4.61
CA ALA A 124 -6.27 3.39 -5.92
C ALA A 124 -4.81 2.90 -5.81
N LEU A 125 -4.07 3.31 -4.78
CA LEU A 125 -2.70 2.84 -4.55
C LEU A 125 -2.68 1.34 -4.25
N ARG A 126 -3.62 0.85 -3.43
CA ARG A 126 -3.77 -0.57 -3.15
C ARG A 126 -4.19 -1.37 -4.39
N HIS A 127 -5.09 -0.83 -5.21
CA HIS A 127 -5.43 -1.43 -6.51
C HIS A 127 -4.20 -1.56 -7.41
N THR A 128 -3.40 -0.50 -7.47
CA THR A 128 -2.14 -0.51 -8.24
C THR A 128 -1.17 -1.57 -7.72
N ALA A 129 -1.05 -1.73 -6.39
CA ALA A 129 -0.22 -2.78 -5.80
C ALA A 129 -0.72 -4.19 -6.19
N ALA A 130 -2.03 -4.44 -6.09
CA ALA A 130 -2.62 -5.72 -6.47
C ALA A 130 -2.39 -6.04 -7.96
N THR A 131 -2.64 -5.08 -8.84
CA THR A 131 -2.39 -5.23 -10.28
C THR A 131 -0.91 -5.50 -10.58
N ALA A 132 0.00 -4.82 -9.89
CA ALA A 132 1.43 -5.05 -10.05
C ALA A 132 1.84 -6.47 -9.62
N MET A 133 1.27 -7.00 -8.54
CA MET A 133 1.51 -8.39 -8.09
C MET A 133 1.02 -9.40 -9.14
N VAL A 134 -0.20 -9.23 -9.66
CA VAL A 134 -0.74 -10.10 -10.71
C VAL A 134 0.14 -10.04 -11.96
N ASN A 135 0.51 -8.86 -12.42
CA ASN A 135 1.36 -8.67 -13.60
C ASN A 135 2.78 -9.23 -13.43
N SER A 136 3.25 -9.39 -12.18
CA SER A 136 4.51 -10.09 -11.88
C SER A 136 4.36 -11.61 -11.78
N GLY A 137 3.19 -12.17 -12.08
CA GLY A 137 2.95 -13.60 -12.10
C GLY A 137 2.48 -14.20 -10.75
N ALA A 138 2.17 -13.37 -9.74
CA ALA A 138 1.60 -13.88 -8.50
C ALA A 138 0.21 -14.47 -8.72
N SER A 139 -0.08 -15.62 -8.08
CA SER A 139 -1.40 -16.20 -8.17
C SER A 139 -2.45 -15.31 -7.48
N PHE A 140 -3.71 -15.40 -7.93
CA PHE A 140 -4.80 -14.66 -7.28
C PHE A 140 -4.96 -15.01 -5.80
N LYS A 141 -4.60 -16.26 -5.42
CA LYS A 141 -4.60 -16.68 -4.03
C LYS A 141 -3.53 -15.95 -3.24
N ASP A 142 -2.30 -15.88 -3.75
CA ASP A 142 -1.19 -15.19 -3.08
C ASP A 142 -1.50 -13.70 -2.92
N VAL A 143 -2.06 -13.06 -3.96
CA VAL A 143 -2.50 -11.67 -3.91
C VAL A 143 -3.61 -11.48 -2.86
N ALA A 144 -4.58 -12.41 -2.77
CA ALA A 144 -5.62 -12.36 -1.75
C ALA A 144 -5.04 -12.47 -0.34
N ASP A 145 -4.09 -13.37 -0.13
CA ASP A 145 -3.42 -13.60 1.16
C ASP A 145 -2.60 -12.36 1.57
N VAL A 146 -1.78 -11.82 0.69
CA VAL A 146 -1.01 -10.58 0.92
C VAL A 146 -1.93 -9.40 1.26
N LEU A 147 -3.00 -9.24 0.51
CA LEU A 147 -3.96 -8.17 0.73
C LEU A 147 -4.88 -8.44 1.94
N GLY A 148 -4.95 -9.65 2.47
CA GLY A 148 -5.85 -10.05 3.54
C GLY A 148 -7.32 -9.95 3.10
N HIS A 149 -7.66 -10.48 1.94
CA HIS A 149 -9.03 -10.60 1.46
C HIS A 149 -9.69 -11.82 2.10
N ARG A 150 -10.90 -11.68 2.65
CA ARG A 150 -11.69 -12.79 3.21
C ARG A 150 -12.26 -13.71 2.12
N SER A 151 -12.44 -13.19 0.93
CA SER A 151 -13.05 -13.88 -0.20
C SER A 151 -12.23 -13.64 -1.45
N LEU A 152 -11.99 -14.69 -2.20
CA LEU A 152 -11.36 -14.63 -3.52
C LEU A 152 -12.16 -13.76 -4.49
N SER A 153 -13.49 -13.63 -4.30
CA SER A 153 -14.33 -12.74 -5.12
C SER A 153 -13.86 -11.29 -5.12
N SER A 154 -13.28 -10.82 -4.00
CA SER A 154 -12.67 -9.48 -3.93
C SER A 154 -11.39 -9.37 -4.76
N THR A 155 -10.75 -10.49 -5.07
CA THR A 155 -9.54 -10.57 -5.88
C THR A 155 -9.86 -10.77 -7.36
N PHE A 156 -11.03 -11.36 -7.71
CA PHE A 156 -11.49 -11.50 -9.09
C PHE A 156 -11.75 -10.18 -9.82
N ILE A 157 -11.87 -9.07 -9.10
CA ILE A 157 -11.91 -7.74 -9.72
C ILE A 157 -10.63 -7.47 -10.53
N TYR A 158 -9.50 -8.03 -10.09
CA TYR A 158 -8.21 -7.91 -10.79
C TYR A 158 -8.11 -8.88 -11.97
N ALA A 159 -8.78 -10.03 -11.92
CA ALA A 159 -8.87 -10.96 -13.05
C ALA A 159 -9.57 -10.35 -14.27
N LYS A 160 -10.58 -9.49 -14.06
CA LYS A 160 -11.25 -8.78 -15.16
C LYS A 160 -10.33 -7.79 -15.88
N LEU A 161 -9.37 -7.19 -15.16
CA LEU A 161 -8.39 -6.29 -15.78
C LEU A 161 -7.35 -7.06 -16.59
N ASP A 162 -7.01 -8.29 -16.17
CA ASP A 162 -6.07 -9.15 -16.90
C ASP A 162 -6.72 -9.79 -18.13
N LEU A 163 -8.01 -10.12 -18.09
CA LEU A 163 -8.75 -10.62 -19.26
C LEU A 163 -8.78 -9.63 -20.44
N GLN A 164 -8.76 -8.32 -20.17
CA GLN A 164 -8.61 -7.32 -21.23
C GLN A 164 -7.21 -7.33 -21.85
N SER A 165 -6.18 -7.62 -21.08
CA SER A 165 -4.80 -7.80 -21.58
C SER A 165 -4.64 -9.16 -22.28
N LEU A 166 -5.26 -10.21 -21.78
CA LEU A 166 -5.25 -11.55 -22.38
C LEU A 166 -6.05 -11.60 -23.70
N SER A 167 -7.14 -10.85 -23.83
CA SER A 167 -7.90 -10.78 -25.09
C SER A 167 -7.11 -10.14 -26.23
N GLN A 168 -6.08 -9.34 -25.94
CA GLN A 168 -5.17 -8.77 -26.94
C GLN A 168 -4.05 -9.73 -27.36
N VAL A 169 -3.84 -10.83 -26.63
CA VAL A 169 -2.78 -11.84 -26.86
C VAL A 169 -3.36 -13.22 -27.18
N ALA A 170 -4.68 -13.38 -27.05
CA ALA A 170 -5.35 -14.64 -27.34
C ALA A 170 -5.21 -14.96 -28.85
N LEU A 171 -4.38 -15.97 -29.14
CA LEU A 171 -4.37 -16.61 -30.46
C LEU A 171 -5.77 -17.17 -30.76
N PRO A 172 -6.27 -17.08 -32.01
CA PRO A 172 -7.55 -17.67 -32.36
C PRO A 172 -7.54 -19.18 -32.05
N TRP A 173 -8.58 -19.64 -31.39
CA TRP A 173 -8.74 -21.04 -31.04
C TRP A 173 -8.73 -21.90 -32.32
N PRO A 174 -7.83 -22.92 -32.45
CA PRO A 174 -7.83 -23.79 -33.61
C PRO A 174 -9.13 -24.64 -33.60
N GLY A 175 -10.08 -24.30 -34.44
CA GLY A 175 -11.31 -25.07 -34.60
C GLY A 175 -12.62 -24.28 -34.66
N GLY A 176 -12.58 -22.96 -34.76
CA GLY A 176 -13.77 -22.09 -34.83
C GLY A 176 -14.23 -21.74 -36.22
N ASP A 177 -14.27 -22.68 -37.15
CA ASP A 177 -15.01 -22.59 -38.42
C ASP A 177 -15.97 -23.74 -38.48
N ARG A 178 -17.25 -23.47 -38.09
CA ARG A 178 -18.47 -24.12 -38.59
C ARG A 178 -19.65 -23.22 -38.34
#